data_bdb5274dffc58013987bd1cba03c6af5
#
_entry.id   bdb5274dffc58013987bd1cba03c6af5
#
_cell.length_a   1.000
_cell.length_b   1.000
_cell.length_c   1.000
_cell.angle_alpha   90.00
_cell.angle_beta   90.00
_cell.angle_gamma   90.00
#
_symmetry.space_group_name_H-M   'P 1'
#
loop_
_entity.id
_entity.type
_entity.pdbx_description
1 polymer ?
#
loop_
_entity_poly.entity_id
_entity_poly.type
_entity_poly.pdbx_seq_one_letter_code
_entity_poly.pdbx_strand_id
1 'polypeptide(L)'
;MLTGGICMGSYLNPGNEAFAVALNSEIYVDKTGLLTYTNKVMNTLQGYICNSRPRRFGKSFAANMLAAYYSKGCDSRALFADYAICKASSFEKHLNQYDVIHFDVQWCMMDAGNADQVVEYINHGILQELKEKYGELIPDTVKTAYGAMSYIKAASGNKFVVIIDEWDVLIRDEAQNHKVQEKYIDFLRGMFKGSEPSKYIALAYPVSYTHL
;
A
#
# COMPACT_ATOMS: atom_id res chain seq x y z
N MET A 1 -29.02 14.21 7.74
CA MET A 1 -27.57 14.41 7.51
C MET A 1 -26.90 13.10 7.89
N LEU A 2 -26.60 12.28 6.92
CA LEU A 2 -25.81 11.07 7.13
C LEU A 2 -24.35 11.53 7.23
N THR A 3 -23.79 11.50 8.44
CA THR A 3 -22.35 11.58 8.64
C THR A 3 -21.79 10.35 7.97
N GLY A 4 -21.25 10.53 6.75
CA GLY A 4 -20.56 9.49 6.03
C GLY A 4 -19.36 9.04 6.86
N GLY A 5 -19.51 7.94 7.58
CA GLY A 5 -18.42 7.25 8.20
C GLY A 5 -17.44 6.88 7.09
N ILE A 6 -16.21 7.37 7.22
CA ILE A 6 -15.15 7.03 6.30
C ILE A 6 -14.89 5.54 6.49
N CYS A 7 -15.29 4.75 5.48
CA CYS A 7 -15.08 3.32 5.50
C CYS A 7 -13.57 3.07 5.34
N MET A 8 -12.90 2.72 6.44
CA MET A 8 -11.55 2.17 6.38
C MET A 8 -11.65 0.72 5.92
N GLY A 9 -10.99 0.38 4.82
CA GLY A 9 -10.98 -0.96 4.28
C GLY A 9 -9.82 -1.79 4.82
N SER A 10 -9.84 -3.07 4.51
CA SER A 10 -8.72 -3.97 4.82
C SER A 10 -7.54 -3.75 3.88
N TYR A 11 -7.83 -3.37 2.64
CA TYR A 11 -6.85 -3.08 1.59
C TYR A 11 -6.75 -1.59 1.28
N LEU A 12 -7.88 -0.89 1.23
CA LEU A 12 -7.96 0.52 0.85
C LEU A 12 -8.08 1.40 2.09
N ASN A 13 -7.10 2.26 2.28
CA ASN A 13 -7.04 3.18 3.43
C ASN A 13 -7.19 2.45 4.78
N PRO A 14 -6.27 1.54 5.15
CA PRO A 14 -6.42 0.65 6.31
C PRO A 14 -6.43 1.35 7.67
N GLY A 15 -6.24 2.67 7.69
CA GLY A 15 -6.25 3.44 8.93
C GLY A 15 -4.86 3.59 9.55
N ASN A 16 -4.85 3.97 10.84
CA ASN A 16 -3.62 4.29 11.55
C ASN A 16 -3.41 3.49 12.85
N GLU A 17 -4.31 2.56 13.15
CA GLU A 17 -4.29 1.79 14.40
C GLU A 17 -3.04 0.93 14.53
N ALA A 18 -2.62 0.27 13.45
CA ALA A 18 -1.42 -0.58 13.46
C ALA A 18 -0.15 0.22 13.80
N PHE A 19 -0.07 1.47 13.33
CA PHE A 19 1.02 2.37 13.69
C PHE A 19 0.88 2.88 15.11
N ALA A 20 -0.32 3.23 15.58
CA ALA A 20 -0.57 3.66 16.94
C ALA A 20 -0.17 2.56 17.95
N VAL A 21 -0.53 1.30 17.69
CA VAL A 21 -0.09 0.15 18.50
C VAL A 21 1.43 0.04 18.56
N ALA A 22 2.10 0.24 17.44
CA ALA A 22 3.56 0.18 17.38
C ALA A 22 4.23 1.31 18.18
N LEU A 23 3.64 2.51 18.22
CA LEU A 23 4.13 3.64 19.02
C LEU A 23 4.00 3.39 20.53
N ASN A 24 3.06 2.55 20.97
CA ASN A 24 2.89 2.19 22.38
C ASN A 24 3.94 1.18 22.89
N SER A 25 4.86 0.76 22.02
CA SER A 25 5.94 -0.15 22.43
C SER A 25 6.92 0.55 23.38
N GLU A 26 7.44 -0.19 24.38
CA GLU A 26 8.40 0.33 25.37
C GLU A 26 9.64 0.96 24.71
N ILE A 27 10.05 0.41 23.55
CA ILE A 27 11.17 0.95 22.78
C ILE A 27 10.65 1.26 21.36
N TYR A 28 10.63 2.53 21.01
CA TYR A 28 10.36 3.02 19.66
C TYR A 28 11.56 3.78 19.11
N VAL A 29 11.95 3.47 17.89
CA VAL A 29 12.99 4.21 17.16
C VAL A 29 12.33 5.04 16.06
N ASP A 30 12.50 6.34 16.09
CA ASP A 30 11.95 7.25 15.07
C ASP A 30 12.52 6.94 13.67
N LYS A 31 11.64 6.46 12.80
CA LYS A 31 11.92 6.20 11.38
C LYS A 31 11.21 7.19 10.45
N THR A 32 10.62 8.25 10.97
CA THR A 32 9.85 9.20 10.17
C THR A 32 10.68 9.99 9.16
N GLY A 33 12.01 9.93 9.26
CA GLY A 33 12.91 10.36 8.18
C GLY A 33 12.64 9.71 6.84
N LEU A 34 12.11 8.47 6.83
CA LEU A 34 11.63 7.80 5.62
C LEU A 34 10.51 8.59 4.95
N LEU A 35 9.57 9.17 5.71
CA LEU A 35 8.48 9.99 5.18
C LEU A 35 9.00 11.25 4.49
N THR A 36 10.04 11.87 5.03
CA THR A 36 10.69 13.02 4.38
C THR A 36 11.23 12.63 3.01
N TYR A 37 11.86 11.46 2.90
CA TYR A 37 12.35 10.95 1.64
C TYR A 37 11.21 10.58 0.67
N THR A 38 10.21 9.83 1.12
CA THR A 38 9.08 9.41 0.28
C THR A 38 8.26 10.61 -0.20
N ASN A 39 8.05 11.62 0.63
CA ASN A 39 7.43 12.88 0.22
C ASN A 39 8.20 13.58 -0.92
N LYS A 40 9.54 13.55 -0.85
CA LYS A 40 10.41 14.18 -1.87
C LYS A 40 10.31 13.49 -3.23
N VAL A 41 10.20 12.15 -3.24
CA VAL A 41 10.17 11.36 -4.47
C VAL A 41 8.76 11.05 -4.97
N MET A 42 7.74 11.47 -4.23
CA MET A 42 6.33 11.33 -4.59
C MET A 42 6.06 11.90 -5.99
N ASN A 43 5.33 11.15 -6.82
CA ASN A 43 5.02 11.50 -8.20
C ASN A 43 6.25 11.62 -9.12
N THR A 44 7.35 10.99 -8.80
CA THR A 44 8.55 10.88 -9.67
C THR A 44 8.83 9.41 -9.99
N LEU A 45 9.75 9.16 -10.94
CA LEU A 45 10.20 7.80 -11.24
C LEU A 45 10.93 7.13 -10.06
N GLN A 46 11.48 7.92 -9.12
CA GLN A 46 12.09 7.42 -7.88
C GLN A 46 11.05 7.07 -6.80
N GLY A 47 9.78 7.32 -7.03
CA GLY A 47 8.69 6.93 -6.12
C GLY A 47 8.39 5.42 -6.09
N TYR A 48 9.12 4.61 -6.86
CA TYR A 48 9.05 3.15 -6.82
C TYR A 48 10.21 2.63 -5.96
N ILE A 49 9.95 2.40 -4.67
CA ILE A 49 10.98 2.11 -3.65
C ILE A 49 10.82 0.67 -3.18
N CYS A 50 11.66 -0.23 -3.64
CA CYS A 50 11.73 -1.58 -3.10
C CYS A 50 12.66 -1.61 -1.88
N ASN A 51 12.12 -1.94 -0.72
CA ASN A 51 12.88 -2.03 0.53
C ASN A 51 13.07 -3.48 0.95
N SER A 52 14.31 -3.96 0.87
CA SER A 52 14.68 -5.31 1.32
C SER A 52 15.64 -5.20 2.51
N ARG A 53 15.30 -5.82 3.63
CA ARG A 53 16.06 -5.80 4.89
C ARG A 53 15.93 -7.13 5.62
N PRO A 54 16.90 -7.55 6.43
CA PRO A 54 16.77 -8.73 7.28
C PRO A 54 15.53 -8.69 8.19
N ARG A 55 15.15 -9.85 8.73
CA ARG A 55 14.08 -9.94 9.75
C ARG A 55 14.38 -9.03 10.94
N ARG A 56 13.34 -8.54 11.62
CA ARG A 56 13.39 -7.69 12.83
C ARG A 56 13.96 -6.27 12.61
N PHE A 57 14.13 -5.82 11.38
CA PHE A 57 14.54 -4.44 11.07
C PHE A 57 13.35 -3.47 10.95
N GLY A 58 12.17 -3.89 11.37
CA GLY A 58 10.97 -3.02 11.44
C GLY A 58 10.41 -2.63 10.07
N LYS A 59 10.37 -3.57 9.11
CA LYS A 59 9.81 -3.35 7.78
C LYS A 59 8.31 -3.14 7.80
N SER A 60 7.55 -4.07 8.38
CA SER A 60 6.08 -3.95 8.55
C SER A 60 5.72 -2.73 9.38
N PHE A 61 6.58 -2.37 10.35
CA PHE A 61 6.47 -1.11 11.07
C PHE A 61 6.55 0.11 10.12
N ALA A 62 7.53 0.12 9.19
CA ALA A 62 7.65 1.19 8.21
C ALA A 62 6.45 1.21 7.23
N ALA A 63 5.94 0.04 6.82
CA ALA A 63 4.74 -0.09 6.00
C ALA A 63 3.51 0.51 6.71
N ASN A 64 3.29 0.15 7.98
CA ASN A 64 2.20 0.68 8.80
C ASN A 64 2.34 2.20 9.05
N MET A 65 3.55 2.69 9.25
CA MET A 65 3.82 4.13 9.37
C MET A 65 3.47 4.89 8.09
N LEU A 66 3.86 4.36 6.92
CA LEU A 66 3.50 4.94 5.62
C LEU A 66 1.98 4.91 5.40
N ALA A 67 1.33 3.79 5.71
CA ALA A 67 -0.12 3.66 5.62
C ALA A 67 -0.82 4.71 6.51
N ALA A 68 -0.46 4.80 7.78
CA ALA A 68 -1.01 5.79 8.72
C ALA A 68 -0.80 7.23 8.26
N TYR A 69 0.36 7.54 7.67
CA TYR A 69 0.69 8.90 7.24
C TYR A 69 -0.07 9.32 5.99
N TYR A 70 -0.19 8.42 5.01
CA TYR A 70 -0.76 8.77 3.71
C TYR A 70 -2.26 8.54 3.59
N SER A 71 -2.86 7.60 4.35
CA SER A 71 -4.26 7.19 4.17
C SER A 71 -5.24 8.33 4.37
N LYS A 72 -6.08 8.57 3.36
CA LYS A 72 -7.26 9.41 3.48
C LYS A 72 -8.23 8.81 4.49
N GLY A 73 -8.89 9.70 5.23
CA GLY A 73 -9.94 9.30 6.14
C GLY A 73 -9.52 9.02 7.56
N CYS A 74 -8.23 8.98 7.83
CA CYS A 74 -7.72 9.02 9.20
C CYS A 74 -7.35 10.46 9.60
N ASP A 75 -7.30 10.71 10.88
CA ASP A 75 -6.54 11.82 11.46
C ASP A 75 -5.33 11.24 12.19
N SER A 76 -4.18 11.33 11.54
CA SER A 76 -2.93 10.79 12.07
C SER A 76 -2.00 11.85 12.63
N ARG A 77 -2.39 13.13 12.63
CA ARG A 77 -1.54 14.25 13.05
C ARG A 77 -0.92 14.03 14.42
N ALA A 78 -1.71 13.63 15.39
CA ALA A 78 -1.24 13.41 16.76
C ALA A 78 -0.17 12.31 16.85
N LEU A 79 -0.25 11.28 16.00
CA LEU A 79 0.72 10.17 15.99
C LEU A 79 2.09 10.60 15.49
N PHE A 80 2.21 11.72 14.79
CA PHE A 80 3.46 12.22 14.22
C PHE A 80 3.98 13.49 14.91
N ALA A 81 3.26 14.05 15.87
CA ALA A 81 3.53 15.37 16.44
C ALA A 81 4.92 15.50 17.08
N ASP A 82 5.41 14.43 17.70
CA ASP A 82 6.68 14.42 18.45
C ASP A 82 7.88 13.94 17.61
N TYR A 83 7.67 13.59 16.33
CA TYR A 83 8.69 12.98 15.49
C TYR A 83 9.26 13.95 14.46
N ALA A 84 10.41 13.56 13.88
CA ALA A 84 11.18 14.42 12.96
C ALA A 84 10.37 14.92 11.77
N ILE A 85 9.42 14.13 11.26
CA ILE A 85 8.60 14.47 10.10
C ILE A 85 7.71 15.70 10.31
N CYS A 86 7.22 15.95 11.52
CA CYS A 86 6.32 17.08 11.78
C CYS A 86 7.00 18.44 11.54
N LYS A 87 8.35 18.47 11.57
CA LYS A 87 9.16 19.67 11.28
C LYS A 87 9.45 19.86 9.79
N ALA A 88 9.12 18.88 8.96
CA ALA A 88 9.36 18.97 7.53
C ALA A 88 8.29 19.84 6.85
N SER A 89 8.70 20.74 5.96
CA SER A 89 7.78 21.60 5.18
C SER A 89 6.79 20.81 4.32
N SER A 90 7.08 19.54 4.03
CA SER A 90 6.23 18.64 3.29
C SER A 90 5.18 17.93 4.14
N PHE A 91 5.22 18.04 5.49
CA PHE A 91 4.37 17.29 6.39
C PHE A 91 2.89 17.48 6.07
N GLU A 92 2.40 18.69 6.14
CA GLU A 92 0.99 19.03 5.93
C GLU A 92 0.50 18.72 4.51
N LYS A 93 1.38 18.85 3.54
CA LYS A 93 1.06 18.63 2.13
C LYS A 93 0.66 17.19 1.83
N HIS A 94 1.20 16.23 2.57
CA HIS A 94 1.06 14.81 2.26
C HIS A 94 0.31 14.02 3.34
N LEU A 95 0.18 14.56 4.56
CA LEU A 95 -0.50 13.91 5.66
C LEU A 95 -1.97 13.62 5.32
N ASN A 96 -2.34 12.35 5.31
CA ASN A 96 -3.70 11.84 5.05
C ASN A 96 -4.33 12.34 3.73
N GLN A 97 -3.52 12.45 2.67
CA GLN A 97 -3.96 13.01 1.39
C GLN A 97 -4.17 11.98 0.27
N TYR A 98 -3.81 10.72 0.46
CA TYR A 98 -3.80 9.73 -0.61
C TYR A 98 -4.73 8.56 -0.35
N ASP A 99 -5.25 7.96 -1.41
CA ASP A 99 -5.80 6.62 -1.34
C ASP A 99 -4.64 5.64 -1.24
N VAL A 100 -4.57 4.91 -0.12
CA VAL A 100 -3.52 3.94 0.14
C VAL A 100 -4.05 2.54 -0.07
N ILE A 101 -3.40 1.77 -0.93
CA ILE A 101 -3.58 0.32 -1.03
C ILE A 101 -2.45 -0.33 -0.25
N HIS A 102 -2.80 -1.08 0.79
CA HIS A 102 -1.84 -1.79 1.63
C HIS A 102 -2.29 -3.23 1.86
N PHE A 103 -1.40 -4.17 1.61
CA PHE A 103 -1.64 -5.59 1.90
C PHE A 103 -0.33 -6.33 2.18
N ASP A 104 -0.46 -7.42 2.95
CA ASP A 104 0.59 -8.37 3.27
C ASP A 104 0.36 -9.65 2.46
N VAL A 105 1.28 -10.00 1.58
CA VAL A 105 1.15 -11.16 0.69
C VAL A 105 1.20 -12.48 1.47
N GLN A 106 1.99 -12.54 2.56
CA GLN A 106 2.05 -13.72 3.43
C GLN A 106 0.70 -13.99 4.08
N TRP A 107 0.06 -12.93 4.60
CA TRP A 107 -1.27 -13.06 5.19
C TRP A 107 -2.32 -13.46 4.15
N CYS A 108 -2.31 -12.82 2.98
CA CYS A 108 -3.22 -13.16 1.88
C CYS A 108 -3.04 -14.63 1.43
N MET A 109 -1.79 -15.14 1.42
CA MET A 109 -1.49 -16.53 1.09
C MET A 109 -2.09 -17.50 2.11
N MET A 110 -2.03 -17.17 3.40
CA MET A 110 -2.62 -17.98 4.46
C MET A 110 -4.15 -17.98 4.39
N ASP A 111 -4.77 -16.82 4.15
CA ASP A 111 -6.21 -16.66 4.14
C ASP A 111 -6.87 -17.23 2.87
N ALA A 112 -6.22 -17.14 1.72
CA ALA A 112 -6.67 -17.77 0.48
C ALA A 112 -6.66 -19.31 0.55
N GLY A 113 -5.92 -19.89 1.50
CA GLY A 113 -5.83 -21.33 1.73
C GLY A 113 -5.16 -22.15 0.61
N ASN A 114 -4.90 -21.54 -0.55
CA ASN A 114 -4.24 -22.16 -1.70
C ASN A 114 -3.44 -21.11 -2.48
N ALA A 115 -2.17 -21.39 -2.71
CA ALA A 115 -1.27 -20.50 -3.44
C ALA A 115 -1.76 -20.14 -4.86
N ASP A 116 -2.42 -21.05 -5.56
CA ASP A 116 -3.00 -20.82 -6.90
C ASP A 116 -4.07 -19.71 -6.91
N GLN A 117 -4.70 -19.44 -5.77
CA GLN A 117 -5.81 -18.47 -5.63
C GLN A 117 -5.37 -17.11 -5.07
N VAL A 118 -4.15 -16.99 -4.55
CA VAL A 118 -3.68 -15.79 -3.84
C VAL A 118 -3.79 -14.52 -4.70
N VAL A 119 -3.40 -14.60 -5.97
CA VAL A 119 -3.44 -13.44 -6.87
C VAL A 119 -4.89 -12.98 -7.10
N GLU A 120 -5.81 -13.93 -7.30
CA GLU A 120 -7.23 -13.64 -7.47
C GLU A 120 -7.83 -13.09 -6.19
N TYR A 121 -7.45 -13.65 -5.03
CA TYR A 121 -7.86 -13.20 -3.71
C TYR A 121 -7.47 -11.73 -3.47
N ILE A 122 -6.18 -11.38 -3.68
CA ILE A 122 -5.69 -10.02 -3.55
C ILE A 122 -6.41 -9.07 -4.52
N ASN A 123 -6.46 -9.45 -5.81
CA ASN A 123 -7.10 -8.64 -6.83
C ASN A 123 -8.59 -8.40 -6.53
N HIS A 124 -9.30 -9.43 -6.10
CA HIS A 124 -10.73 -9.34 -5.75
C HIS A 124 -10.95 -8.42 -4.56
N GLY A 125 -10.20 -8.60 -3.47
CA GLY A 125 -10.33 -7.77 -2.27
C GLY A 125 -10.08 -6.30 -2.55
N ILE A 126 -9.00 -5.96 -3.25
CA ILE A 126 -8.70 -4.57 -3.63
C ILE A 126 -9.79 -4.01 -4.56
N LEU A 127 -10.18 -4.76 -5.58
CA LEU A 127 -11.18 -4.32 -6.55
C LEU A 127 -12.55 -4.12 -5.90
N GLN A 128 -12.94 -4.97 -4.96
CA GLN A 128 -14.20 -4.84 -4.23
C GLN A 128 -14.22 -3.53 -3.44
N GLU A 129 -13.20 -3.25 -2.62
CA GLU A 129 -13.15 -2.02 -1.81
C GLU A 129 -13.06 -0.76 -2.69
N LEU A 130 -12.35 -0.82 -3.83
CA LEU A 130 -12.34 0.27 -4.80
C LEU A 130 -13.73 0.49 -5.40
N LYS A 131 -14.49 -0.56 -5.71
CA LYS A 131 -15.87 -0.46 -6.21
C LYS A 131 -16.85 0.04 -5.16
N GLU A 132 -16.68 -0.36 -3.90
CA GLU A 132 -17.51 0.16 -2.80
C GLU A 132 -17.35 1.68 -2.62
N LYS A 133 -16.11 2.17 -2.79
CA LYS A 133 -15.81 3.60 -2.63
C LYS A 133 -16.04 4.43 -3.90
N TYR A 134 -15.77 3.87 -5.06
CA TYR A 134 -15.69 4.57 -6.34
C TYR A 134 -16.54 3.93 -7.44
N GLY A 135 -17.54 3.13 -7.09
CA GLY A 135 -18.29 2.28 -8.04
C GLY A 135 -18.76 2.99 -9.31
N GLU A 136 -19.27 4.22 -9.19
CA GLU A 136 -19.74 5.01 -10.34
C GLU A 136 -18.63 5.34 -11.35
N LEU A 137 -17.36 5.33 -10.92
CA LEU A 137 -16.20 5.64 -11.76
C LEU A 137 -15.57 4.39 -12.41
N ILE A 138 -15.99 3.18 -12.01
CA ILE A 138 -15.37 1.92 -12.44
C ILE A 138 -16.37 1.12 -13.29
N PRO A 139 -16.14 0.98 -14.61
CA PRO A 139 -17.00 0.15 -15.44
C PRO A 139 -17.06 -1.31 -14.96
N ASP A 140 -18.23 -1.95 -15.09
CA ASP A 140 -18.43 -3.36 -14.68
C ASP A 140 -17.53 -4.35 -15.41
N THR A 141 -17.04 -3.97 -16.60
CA THR A 141 -16.10 -4.76 -17.39
C THR A 141 -14.70 -4.81 -16.77
N VAL A 142 -14.37 -3.91 -15.85
CA VAL A 142 -13.06 -3.89 -15.18
C VAL A 142 -12.94 -5.04 -14.20
N LYS A 143 -11.90 -5.85 -14.37
CA LYS A 143 -11.66 -7.10 -13.58
C LYS A 143 -10.36 -7.04 -12.78
N THR A 144 -9.58 -5.95 -12.89
CA THR A 144 -8.29 -5.83 -12.21
C THR A 144 -8.23 -4.58 -11.34
N ALA A 145 -7.55 -4.71 -10.19
CA ALA A 145 -7.32 -3.60 -9.27
C ALA A 145 -6.60 -2.42 -9.96
N TYR A 146 -5.55 -2.71 -10.73
CA TYR A 146 -4.81 -1.67 -11.46
C TYR A 146 -5.65 -1.02 -12.58
N GLY A 147 -6.56 -1.78 -13.22
CA GLY A 147 -7.54 -1.21 -14.15
C GLY A 147 -8.48 -0.24 -13.44
N ALA A 148 -9.01 -0.62 -12.28
CA ALA A 148 -9.87 0.26 -11.47
C ALA A 148 -9.14 1.55 -11.05
N MET A 149 -7.88 1.44 -10.56
CA MET A 149 -7.06 2.62 -10.23
C MET A 149 -6.90 3.57 -11.41
N SER A 150 -6.71 3.03 -12.63
CA SER A 150 -6.59 3.83 -13.85
C SER A 150 -7.87 4.62 -14.15
N TYR A 151 -9.05 3.99 -14.06
CA TYR A 151 -10.35 4.65 -14.24
C TYR A 151 -10.60 5.71 -13.19
N ILE A 152 -10.37 5.41 -11.91
CA ILE A 152 -10.51 6.37 -10.81
C ILE A 152 -9.62 7.58 -11.05
N LYS A 153 -8.34 7.36 -11.42
CA LYS A 153 -7.42 8.45 -11.73
C LYS A 153 -7.89 9.31 -12.89
N ALA A 154 -8.38 8.69 -13.96
CA ALA A 154 -8.87 9.44 -15.13
C ALA A 154 -10.06 10.32 -14.78
N ALA A 155 -10.99 9.83 -13.96
CA ALA A 155 -12.21 10.53 -13.61
C ALA A 155 -12.05 11.55 -12.46
N SER A 156 -11.24 11.26 -11.45
CA SER A 156 -11.14 12.07 -10.21
C SER A 156 -9.83 12.83 -10.06
N GLY A 157 -8.80 12.48 -10.83
CA GLY A 157 -7.45 13.01 -10.61
C GLY A 157 -6.68 12.35 -9.45
N ASN A 158 -7.31 11.51 -8.63
CA ASN A 158 -6.67 10.87 -7.48
C ASN A 158 -5.58 9.89 -7.90
N LYS A 159 -4.46 9.91 -7.19
CA LYS A 159 -3.40 8.92 -7.30
C LYS A 159 -3.28 8.10 -6.03
N PHE A 160 -2.71 6.93 -6.18
CA PHE A 160 -2.60 5.94 -5.12
C PHE A 160 -1.19 5.84 -4.56
N VAL A 161 -1.09 5.55 -3.27
CA VAL A 161 0.10 5.01 -2.63
C VAL A 161 -0.10 3.51 -2.49
N VAL A 162 0.81 2.71 -3.01
CA VAL A 162 0.71 1.24 -2.97
C VAL A 162 1.82 0.70 -2.08
N ILE A 163 1.44 0.00 -1.02
CA ILE A 163 2.34 -0.61 -0.03
C ILE A 163 2.10 -2.11 -0.04
N ILE A 164 3.14 -2.89 -0.25
CA ILE A 164 3.05 -4.36 -0.27
C ILE A 164 4.05 -4.92 0.72
N ASP A 165 3.57 -5.53 1.80
CA ASP A 165 4.45 -6.24 2.74
C ASP A 165 4.65 -7.69 2.29
N GLU A 166 5.85 -8.22 2.50
CA GLU A 166 6.31 -9.56 2.10
C GLU A 166 6.03 -9.89 0.61
N TRP A 167 6.27 -8.89 -0.27
CA TRP A 167 5.92 -8.97 -1.69
C TRP A 167 6.54 -10.15 -2.44
N ASP A 168 7.66 -10.70 -1.99
CA ASP A 168 8.41 -11.77 -2.64
C ASP A 168 8.05 -13.18 -2.14
N VAL A 169 7.15 -13.29 -1.15
CA VAL A 169 6.86 -14.57 -0.49
C VAL A 169 6.39 -15.66 -1.47
N LEU A 170 5.51 -15.33 -2.42
CA LEU A 170 5.05 -16.28 -3.44
C LEU A 170 6.18 -16.74 -4.37
N ILE A 171 7.14 -15.87 -4.66
CA ILE A 171 8.29 -16.23 -5.49
C ILE A 171 9.24 -17.15 -4.73
N ARG A 172 9.41 -16.87 -3.44
CA ARG A 172 10.35 -17.60 -2.57
C ARG A 172 9.79 -18.94 -2.11
N ASP A 173 8.57 -18.94 -1.57
CA ASP A 173 8.00 -20.11 -0.90
C ASP A 173 7.36 -21.09 -1.90
N GLU A 174 6.91 -20.60 -3.06
CA GLU A 174 6.36 -21.37 -4.17
C GLU A 174 7.38 -21.58 -5.31
N ALA A 175 8.68 -21.72 -4.96
CA ALA A 175 9.79 -21.81 -5.93
C ALA A 175 9.66 -22.94 -6.96
N GLN A 176 8.93 -23.99 -6.65
CA GLN A 176 8.65 -25.14 -7.54
C GLN A 176 7.36 -24.97 -8.36
N ASN A 177 6.51 -24.02 -8.01
CA ASN A 177 5.23 -23.77 -8.66
C ASN A 177 5.31 -22.60 -9.64
N HIS A 178 5.94 -22.84 -10.79
CA HIS A 178 6.15 -21.84 -11.83
C HIS A 178 4.85 -21.15 -12.29
N LYS A 179 3.73 -21.87 -12.31
CA LYS A 179 2.44 -21.33 -12.72
C LYS A 179 1.96 -20.24 -11.76
N VAL A 180 2.08 -20.45 -10.45
CA VAL A 180 1.74 -19.45 -9.42
C VAL A 180 2.68 -18.26 -9.53
N GLN A 181 3.97 -18.52 -9.66
CA GLN A 181 4.97 -17.45 -9.82
C GLN A 181 4.69 -16.58 -11.05
N GLU A 182 4.42 -17.18 -12.22
CA GLU A 182 4.10 -16.43 -13.44
C GLU A 182 2.85 -15.58 -13.25
N LYS A 183 1.77 -16.14 -12.70
CA LYS A 183 0.53 -15.42 -12.41
C LYS A 183 0.78 -14.20 -11.50
N TYR A 184 1.60 -14.38 -10.46
CA TYR A 184 1.93 -13.33 -9.52
C TYR A 184 2.83 -12.26 -10.16
N ILE A 185 3.83 -12.67 -10.93
CA ILE A 185 4.69 -11.76 -11.66
C ILE A 185 3.87 -10.93 -12.68
N ASP A 186 2.90 -11.55 -13.35
CA ASP A 186 2.03 -10.83 -14.29
C ASP A 186 1.10 -9.83 -13.57
N PHE A 187 0.62 -10.17 -12.38
CA PHE A 187 -0.10 -9.23 -11.53
C PHE A 187 0.78 -8.02 -11.14
N LEU A 188 2.01 -8.27 -10.69
CA LEU A 188 2.96 -7.19 -10.36
C LEU A 188 3.35 -6.37 -11.60
N ARG A 189 3.49 -7.01 -12.76
CA ARG A 189 3.74 -6.30 -14.03
C ARG A 189 2.57 -5.39 -14.40
N GLY A 190 1.33 -5.87 -14.27
CA GLY A 190 0.15 -5.05 -14.49
C GLY A 190 0.08 -3.84 -13.56
N MET A 191 0.54 -4.02 -12.33
CA MET A 191 0.51 -2.97 -11.32
C MET A 191 1.66 -1.96 -11.48
N PHE A 192 2.88 -2.37 -11.90
CA PHE A 192 4.07 -1.54 -11.80
C PHE A 192 4.87 -1.36 -13.09
N LYS A 193 4.66 -2.18 -14.12
CA LYS A 193 5.49 -2.14 -15.33
C LYS A 193 4.94 -1.19 -16.39
N GLY A 194 5.85 -0.42 -16.99
CA GLY A 194 5.52 0.47 -18.11
C GLY A 194 5.16 1.89 -17.68
N SER A 195 4.63 2.68 -18.60
CA SER A 195 4.28 4.09 -18.38
C SER A 195 2.90 4.28 -17.73
N GLU A 196 1.99 3.32 -17.90
CA GLU A 196 0.62 3.46 -17.38
C GLU A 196 0.54 3.56 -15.86
N PRO A 197 1.24 2.70 -15.07
CA PRO A 197 1.20 2.80 -13.61
C PRO A 197 1.62 4.17 -13.06
N SER A 198 2.56 4.85 -13.68
CA SER A 198 3.01 6.18 -13.23
C SER A 198 1.91 7.26 -13.33
N LYS A 199 0.84 6.99 -14.09
CA LYS A 199 -0.30 7.91 -14.18
C LYS A 199 -1.17 7.87 -12.93
N TYR A 200 -1.36 6.69 -12.33
CA TYR A 200 -2.25 6.49 -11.17
C TYR A 200 -1.52 6.15 -9.87
N ILE A 201 -0.25 5.75 -9.90
CA ILE A 201 0.57 5.54 -8.69
C ILE A 201 1.39 6.79 -8.41
N ALA A 202 1.26 7.32 -7.20
CA ALA A 202 2.09 8.42 -6.69
C ALA A 202 3.35 7.91 -6.00
N LEU A 203 3.24 6.77 -5.29
CA LEU A 203 4.31 6.11 -4.56
C LEU A 203 4.05 4.61 -4.52
N ALA A 204 5.07 3.79 -4.76
CA ALA A 204 5.04 2.35 -4.54
C ALA A 204 6.11 1.97 -3.52
N TYR A 205 5.74 1.19 -2.51
CA TYR A 205 6.64 0.75 -1.44
C TYR A 205 6.48 -0.74 -1.16
N PRO A 206 6.95 -1.62 -2.06
CA PRO A 206 7.08 -3.04 -1.78
C PRO A 206 8.20 -3.31 -0.79
N VAL A 207 7.90 -4.14 0.19
CA VAL A 207 8.80 -4.53 1.28
C VAL A 207 8.99 -6.02 1.28
N SER A 208 10.23 -6.48 1.38
CA SER A 208 10.56 -7.88 1.57
C SER A 208 11.65 -8.08 2.60
N TYR A 209 11.88 -9.32 2.96
CA TYR A 209 13.03 -9.62 3.76
C TYR A 209 14.09 -10.42 3.00
N THR A 210 15.36 -10.03 3.20
CA THR A 210 16.50 -10.71 2.60
C THR A 210 16.92 -11.87 3.50
N HIS A 211 16.99 -13.08 2.94
CA HIS A 211 17.81 -14.12 3.55
C HIS A 211 19.28 -13.73 3.34
N LEU A 212 20.00 -13.55 4.45
CA LEU A 212 21.46 -13.54 4.44
C LEU A 212 21.95 -14.97 4.58
#